data_a70e70ffcbee13635539fa0354a18d4b
#
_entry.id   a70e70ffcbee13635539fa0354a18d4b
#
_cell.length_a   1.000
_cell.length_b   1.000
_cell.length_c   1.000
_cell.angle_alpha   90.00
_cell.angle_beta   90.00
_cell.angle_gamma   90.00
#
_symmetry.space_group_name_H-M   'P 1'
#
loop_
_entity.id
_entity.type
_entity.pdbx_description
1 polymer ?
#
loop_
_entity_poly.entity_id
_entity_poly.type
_entity_poly.pdbx_seq_one_letter_code
_entity_poly.pdbx_strand_id
1 'polypeptide(L)'
;MKEIMEEYSTTFFSCVTEWPKEIRDDIYKLYAYLRVVDEMVEGIEPDKDFKEWRIVIEQFHEVSDKYQFQGEWLEDFHHAMFTDLIKKEHTMVSMLEYCKGSSESVGCMMARILGCTPEADYYARCLGRAYQIINFVRDYKEDIDKGYSYIGPNHDIYIRLFKENLEEGMKGIYYIPEELRRPIFAANKAYMEVADKLKNE
;
A
#
# COMPACT_ATOMS: atom_id res chain seq x y z
N MET A 1 -15.80 0.74 6.80
CA MET A 1 -14.60 1.14 6.02
C MET A 1 -13.47 1.65 6.92
N LYS A 2 -13.71 2.65 7.75
CA LYS A 2 -12.71 3.16 8.69
C LYS A 2 -12.20 2.05 9.63
N GLU A 3 -13.12 1.28 10.16
CA GLU A 3 -12.84 0.18 11.10
C GLU A 3 -11.90 -0.88 10.50
N ILE A 4 -12.06 -1.19 9.21
CA ILE A 4 -11.18 -2.12 8.49
C ILE A 4 -9.75 -1.56 8.45
N MET A 5 -9.59 -0.29 8.10
CA MET A 5 -8.25 0.30 8.06
C MET A 5 -7.64 0.46 9.46
N GLU A 6 -8.44 0.76 10.47
CA GLU A 6 -8.00 0.89 11.87
C GLU A 6 -7.47 -0.44 12.42
N GLU A 7 -8.10 -1.56 12.03
CA GLU A 7 -7.72 -2.90 12.46
C GLU A 7 -6.42 -3.39 11.81
N TYR A 8 -6.27 -3.16 10.49
CA TYR A 8 -5.20 -3.79 9.70
C TYR A 8 -4.03 -2.85 9.32
N SER A 9 -4.14 -1.54 9.52
CA SER A 9 -3.10 -0.58 9.14
C SER A 9 -2.54 0.18 10.35
N THR A 10 -1.53 -0.39 10.99
CA THR A 10 -0.95 0.18 12.22
C THR A 10 -0.15 1.47 11.97
N THR A 11 0.65 1.52 10.92
CA THR A 11 1.56 2.65 10.65
C THR A 11 0.89 3.78 9.88
N PHE A 12 0.14 3.44 8.82
CA PHE A 12 -0.42 4.45 7.91
C PHE A 12 -1.74 5.05 8.40
N PHE A 13 -2.55 4.29 9.14
CA PHE A 13 -3.87 4.73 9.60
C PHE A 13 -3.83 6.05 10.40
N SER A 14 -2.90 6.18 11.33
CA SER A 14 -2.76 7.39 12.15
C SER A 14 -2.55 8.65 11.31
N CYS A 15 -1.79 8.51 10.21
CA CYS A 15 -1.49 9.61 9.30
C CYS A 15 -2.72 9.98 8.44
N VAL A 16 -3.52 8.98 8.02
CA VAL A 16 -4.76 9.20 7.24
C VAL A 16 -5.76 10.08 7.99
N THR A 17 -5.83 9.95 9.31
CA THR A 17 -6.75 10.75 10.14
C THR A 17 -6.50 12.25 10.09
N GLU A 18 -5.32 12.70 9.65
CA GLU A 18 -4.97 14.12 9.53
C GLU A 18 -5.49 14.79 8.25
N TRP A 19 -5.93 14.01 7.24
CA TRP A 19 -6.50 14.56 6.01
C TRP A 19 -7.95 15.07 6.21
N PRO A 20 -8.41 16.02 5.36
CA PRO A 20 -9.81 16.43 5.32
C PRO A 20 -10.75 15.24 5.19
N LYS A 21 -11.94 15.36 5.80
CA LYS A 21 -12.91 14.24 5.91
C LYS A 21 -13.21 13.58 4.56
N GLU A 22 -13.42 14.36 3.51
CA GLU A 22 -13.79 13.85 2.19
C GLU A 22 -12.66 12.96 1.60
N ILE A 23 -11.42 13.45 1.63
CA ILE A 23 -10.23 12.70 1.16
C ILE A 23 -10.03 11.43 2.00
N ARG A 24 -10.13 11.57 3.30
CA ARG A 24 -9.98 10.46 4.24
C ARG A 24 -11.03 9.37 4.03
N ASP A 25 -12.30 9.74 3.82
CA ASP A 25 -13.38 8.79 3.59
C ASP A 25 -13.16 8.00 2.28
N ASP A 26 -12.66 8.65 1.22
CA ASP A 26 -12.32 7.97 -0.03
C ASP A 26 -11.09 7.06 0.10
N ILE A 27 -10.09 7.46 0.89
CA ILE A 27 -8.96 6.58 1.24
C ILE A 27 -9.43 5.34 2.01
N TYR A 28 -10.38 5.48 2.95
CA TYR A 28 -10.94 4.33 3.66
C TYR A 28 -11.69 3.37 2.73
N LYS A 29 -12.38 3.86 1.72
CA LYS A 29 -13.05 3.02 0.71
C LYS A 29 -12.02 2.28 -0.15
N LEU A 30 -10.98 2.97 -0.62
CA LEU A 30 -9.87 2.35 -1.34
C LEU A 30 -9.24 1.23 -0.50
N TYR A 31 -8.82 1.54 0.73
CA TYR A 31 -8.17 0.57 1.61
C TYR A 31 -9.05 -0.65 1.91
N ALA A 32 -10.34 -0.43 2.18
CA ALA A 32 -11.27 -1.52 2.44
C ALA A 32 -11.38 -2.49 1.25
N TYR A 33 -11.40 -1.97 0.03
CA TYR A 33 -11.39 -2.80 -1.18
C TYR A 33 -10.10 -3.63 -1.30
N LEU A 34 -8.94 -2.97 -1.14
CA LEU A 34 -7.66 -3.66 -1.21
C LEU A 34 -7.57 -4.79 -0.18
N ARG A 35 -7.99 -4.52 1.05
CA ARG A 35 -7.98 -5.52 2.13
C ARG A 35 -8.95 -6.68 1.89
N VAL A 36 -10.14 -6.39 1.39
CA VAL A 36 -11.13 -7.44 1.07
C VAL A 36 -10.58 -8.38 -0.01
N VAL A 37 -9.95 -7.85 -1.06
CA VAL A 37 -9.34 -8.69 -2.12
C VAL A 37 -8.18 -9.51 -1.57
N ASP A 38 -7.36 -8.94 -0.72
CA ASP A 38 -6.24 -9.59 -0.04
C ASP A 38 -6.73 -10.78 0.84
N GLU A 39 -7.75 -10.56 1.68
CA GLU A 39 -8.37 -11.63 2.49
C GLU A 39 -8.98 -12.76 1.65
N MET A 40 -9.58 -12.44 0.50
CA MET A 40 -10.10 -13.46 -0.43
C MET A 40 -8.99 -14.39 -0.92
N VAL A 41 -7.82 -13.83 -1.19
CA VAL A 41 -6.67 -14.57 -1.68
C VAL A 41 -6.03 -15.40 -0.57
N GLU A 42 -5.94 -14.89 0.65
CA GLU A 42 -5.43 -15.63 1.81
C GLU A 42 -6.33 -16.81 2.21
N GLY A 43 -7.51 -16.98 1.58
CA GLY A 43 -8.46 -18.05 1.88
C GLY A 43 -9.14 -17.88 3.24
N ILE A 44 -9.07 -16.71 3.81
CA ILE A 44 -9.86 -16.34 4.96
C ILE A 44 -11.31 -16.23 4.45
N GLU A 45 -12.13 -17.25 4.75
CA GLU A 45 -13.56 -17.12 4.50
C GLU A 45 -14.05 -15.90 5.28
N PRO A 46 -14.52 -14.84 4.60
CA PRO A 46 -15.01 -13.72 5.34
C PRO A 46 -16.25 -14.14 6.09
N ASP A 47 -16.19 -14.07 7.39
CA ASP A 47 -17.35 -14.16 8.30
C ASP A 47 -18.38 -13.05 8.03
N LYS A 48 -18.05 -12.14 7.10
CA LYS A 48 -18.88 -11.03 6.70
C LYS A 48 -19.85 -11.44 5.60
N ASP A 49 -21.13 -11.17 5.84
CA ASP A 49 -22.21 -11.40 4.90
C ASP A 49 -21.80 -10.87 3.50
N PHE A 50 -21.99 -11.66 2.45
CA PHE A 50 -21.74 -11.32 1.04
C PHE A 50 -22.29 -9.93 0.64
N LYS A 51 -23.29 -9.43 1.36
CA LYS A 51 -23.84 -8.08 1.20
C LYS A 51 -22.84 -6.98 1.60
N GLU A 52 -22.02 -7.19 2.63
CA GLU A 52 -21.01 -6.20 3.05
C GLU A 52 -19.90 -6.04 2.00
N TRP A 53 -19.51 -7.13 1.37
CA TRP A 53 -18.53 -7.12 0.29
C TRP A 53 -18.99 -6.37 -0.94
N ARG A 54 -20.24 -6.59 -1.30
CA ARG A 54 -20.88 -5.85 -2.40
C ARG A 54 -20.84 -4.33 -2.14
N ILE A 55 -21.11 -3.90 -0.92
CA ILE A 55 -21.04 -2.49 -0.52
C ILE A 55 -19.61 -1.96 -0.66
N VAL A 56 -18.59 -2.72 -0.24
CA VAL A 56 -17.18 -2.34 -0.38
C VAL A 56 -16.81 -2.13 -1.85
N ILE A 57 -17.20 -3.10 -2.71
CA ILE A 57 -16.93 -3.05 -4.14
C ILE A 57 -17.66 -1.85 -4.81
N GLU A 58 -18.93 -1.63 -4.50
CA GLU A 58 -19.72 -0.51 -5.02
C GLU A 58 -19.08 0.84 -4.62
N GLN A 59 -18.68 0.99 -3.36
CA GLN A 59 -18.02 2.21 -2.87
C GLN A 59 -16.64 2.43 -3.47
N PHE A 60 -15.88 1.36 -3.72
CA PHE A 60 -14.62 1.46 -4.45
C PHE A 60 -14.82 1.93 -5.88
N HIS A 61 -15.84 1.43 -6.59
CA HIS A 61 -16.15 1.89 -7.94
C HIS A 61 -16.52 3.38 -7.97
N GLU A 62 -17.28 3.87 -6.98
CA GLU A 62 -17.54 5.31 -6.85
C GLU A 62 -16.24 6.14 -6.74
N VAL A 63 -15.27 5.67 -5.95
CA VAL A 63 -13.97 6.33 -5.80
C VAL A 63 -13.16 6.23 -7.10
N SER A 64 -13.13 5.06 -7.71
CA SER A 64 -12.43 4.83 -8.98
C SER A 64 -12.94 5.75 -10.08
N ASP A 65 -14.26 5.88 -10.22
CA ASP A 65 -14.89 6.76 -11.20
C ASP A 65 -14.64 8.24 -10.89
N LYS A 66 -14.76 8.63 -9.60
CA LYS A 66 -14.52 10.00 -9.13
C LYS A 66 -13.12 10.50 -9.47
N TYR A 67 -12.11 9.65 -9.28
CA TYR A 67 -10.70 10.01 -9.44
C TYR A 67 -10.09 9.49 -10.74
N GLN A 68 -10.90 8.88 -11.61
CA GLN A 68 -10.49 8.37 -12.92
C GLN A 68 -9.28 7.43 -12.82
N PHE A 69 -9.38 6.40 -11.96
CA PHE A 69 -8.33 5.40 -11.82
C PHE A 69 -8.10 4.69 -13.15
N GLN A 70 -6.84 4.45 -13.49
CA GLN A 70 -6.50 3.73 -14.71
C GLN A 70 -6.78 2.23 -14.51
N GLY A 71 -7.39 1.58 -15.50
CA GLY A 71 -7.69 0.14 -15.44
C GLY A 71 -6.44 -0.72 -15.23
N GLU A 72 -5.30 -0.31 -15.81
CA GLU A 72 -4.00 -0.96 -15.61
C GLU A 72 -3.61 -1.08 -14.12
N TRP A 73 -3.94 -0.10 -13.28
CA TRP A 73 -3.58 -0.16 -11.84
C TRP A 73 -4.38 -1.24 -11.11
N LEU A 74 -5.63 -1.45 -11.49
CA LEU A 74 -6.46 -2.51 -10.95
C LEU A 74 -6.00 -3.88 -11.45
N GLU A 75 -5.67 -3.98 -12.73
CA GLU A 75 -5.13 -5.20 -13.33
C GLU A 75 -3.81 -5.60 -12.68
N ASP A 76 -2.87 -4.66 -12.50
CA ASP A 76 -1.61 -4.88 -11.80
C ASP A 76 -1.85 -5.36 -10.35
N PHE A 77 -2.79 -4.71 -9.63
CA PHE A 77 -3.13 -5.10 -8.25
C PHE A 77 -3.70 -6.51 -8.18
N HIS A 78 -4.69 -6.82 -9.01
CA HIS A 78 -5.28 -8.17 -9.04
C HIS A 78 -4.24 -9.22 -9.43
N HIS A 79 -3.35 -8.91 -10.38
CA HIS A 79 -2.27 -9.82 -10.77
C HIS A 79 -1.33 -10.11 -9.60
N ALA A 80 -0.96 -9.10 -8.80
CA ALA A 80 -0.16 -9.29 -7.60
C ALA A 80 -0.87 -10.19 -6.59
N MET A 81 -2.16 -9.95 -6.31
CA MET A 81 -2.95 -10.78 -5.41
C MET A 81 -3.06 -12.23 -5.91
N PHE A 82 -3.30 -12.46 -7.21
CA PHE A 82 -3.26 -13.80 -7.79
C PHE A 82 -1.88 -14.47 -7.67
N THR A 83 -0.81 -13.69 -7.70
CA THR A 83 0.54 -14.22 -7.53
C THR A 83 0.70 -14.87 -6.15
N ASP A 84 0.11 -14.34 -5.10
CA ASP A 84 0.16 -14.89 -3.74
C ASP A 84 -0.53 -16.26 -3.62
N LEU A 85 -1.50 -16.57 -4.48
CA LEU A 85 -2.12 -17.90 -4.52
C LEU A 85 -1.15 -18.99 -4.98
N ILE A 86 -0.26 -18.66 -5.92
CA ILE A 86 0.55 -19.64 -6.65
C ILE A 86 2.04 -19.57 -6.33
N LYS A 87 2.51 -18.47 -5.77
CA LYS A 87 3.93 -18.22 -5.53
C LYS A 87 4.17 -17.77 -4.09
N LYS A 88 4.83 -18.63 -3.33
CA LYS A 88 5.13 -18.40 -1.91
C LYS A 88 6.55 -17.89 -1.66
N GLU A 89 7.45 -18.02 -2.65
CA GLU A 89 8.85 -17.62 -2.52
C GLU A 89 9.24 -16.65 -3.63
N HIS A 90 9.88 -15.56 -3.28
CA HIS A 90 10.28 -14.51 -4.20
C HIS A 90 11.80 -14.32 -4.24
N THR A 91 12.31 -14.08 -5.44
CA THR A 91 13.62 -13.46 -5.65
C THR A 91 13.48 -11.95 -5.55
N MET A 92 14.59 -11.20 -5.46
CA MET A 92 14.56 -9.73 -5.52
C MET A 92 13.77 -9.22 -6.75
N VAL A 93 13.98 -9.82 -7.92
CA VAL A 93 13.30 -9.42 -9.17
C VAL A 93 11.79 -9.64 -9.06
N SER A 94 11.36 -10.82 -8.63
CA SER A 94 9.94 -11.13 -8.55
C SER A 94 9.23 -10.43 -7.38
N MET A 95 9.96 -10.08 -6.33
CA MET A 95 9.43 -9.23 -5.25
C MET A 95 9.16 -7.80 -5.77
N LEU A 96 10.08 -7.24 -6.57
CA LEU A 96 9.86 -5.94 -7.19
C LEU A 96 8.70 -5.97 -8.20
N GLU A 97 8.54 -7.05 -8.95
CA GLU A 97 7.39 -7.23 -9.85
C GLU A 97 6.08 -7.33 -9.05
N TYR A 98 6.09 -8.05 -7.93
CA TYR A 98 4.95 -8.08 -7.02
C TYR A 98 4.61 -6.68 -6.47
N CYS A 99 5.61 -5.89 -6.06
CA CYS A 99 5.41 -4.51 -5.60
C CYS A 99 4.70 -3.63 -6.65
N LYS A 100 4.90 -3.89 -7.95
CA LYS A 100 4.24 -3.13 -9.02
C LYS A 100 2.72 -3.11 -8.85
N GLY A 101 2.13 -4.26 -8.53
CA GLY A 101 0.69 -4.38 -8.32
C GLY A 101 0.27 -4.11 -6.87
N SER A 102 0.93 -4.74 -5.91
CA SER A 102 0.50 -4.69 -4.50
C SER A 102 0.63 -3.31 -3.85
N SER A 103 1.51 -2.43 -4.37
CA SER A 103 1.80 -1.15 -3.73
C SER A 103 2.04 0.04 -4.66
N GLU A 104 2.68 -0.14 -5.81
CA GLU A 104 2.96 0.98 -6.72
C GLU A 104 1.70 1.50 -7.39
N SER A 105 0.83 0.59 -7.86
CA SER A 105 -0.49 0.96 -8.40
C SER A 105 -1.37 1.63 -7.34
N VAL A 106 -1.31 1.15 -6.09
CA VAL A 106 -1.98 1.78 -4.94
C VAL A 106 -1.43 3.17 -4.68
N GLY A 107 -0.12 3.37 -4.79
CA GLY A 107 0.51 4.69 -4.72
C GLY A 107 -0.06 5.66 -5.76
N CYS A 108 -0.26 5.22 -7.00
CA CYS A 108 -0.89 6.02 -8.06
C CYS A 108 -2.36 6.35 -7.74
N MET A 109 -3.15 5.38 -7.26
CA MET A 109 -4.53 5.62 -6.82
C MET A 109 -4.59 6.67 -5.70
N MET A 110 -3.71 6.54 -4.70
CA MET A 110 -3.57 7.53 -3.62
C MET A 110 -3.21 8.93 -4.15
N ALA A 111 -2.27 9.01 -5.09
CA ALA A 111 -1.89 10.28 -5.71
C ALA A 111 -3.09 10.96 -6.40
N ARG A 112 -3.96 10.21 -7.08
CA ARG A 112 -5.20 10.77 -7.69
C ARG A 112 -6.17 11.28 -6.64
N ILE A 113 -6.38 10.53 -5.54
CA ILE A 113 -7.23 11.00 -4.43
C ILE A 113 -6.69 12.31 -3.83
N LEU A 114 -5.36 12.46 -3.76
CA LEU A 114 -4.70 13.67 -3.28
C LEU A 114 -4.65 14.81 -4.32
N GLY A 115 -5.26 14.63 -5.49
CA GLY A 115 -5.35 15.67 -6.52
C GLY A 115 -4.09 15.83 -7.37
N CYS A 116 -3.19 14.85 -7.36
CA CYS A 116 -1.99 14.88 -8.18
C CYS A 116 -2.30 14.59 -9.66
N THR A 117 -1.53 15.21 -10.54
CA THR A 117 -1.54 14.96 -11.97
C THR A 117 -0.69 13.73 -12.35
N PRO A 118 -0.80 13.21 -13.60
CA PRO A 118 -0.04 12.01 -14.02
C PRO A 118 1.48 12.13 -13.90
N GLU A 119 2.03 13.31 -13.91
CA GLU A 119 3.46 13.57 -13.72
C GLU A 119 3.98 13.09 -12.35
N ALA A 120 3.08 12.94 -11.38
CA ALA A 120 3.42 12.43 -10.05
C ALA A 120 3.54 10.89 -10.01
N ASP A 121 3.06 10.15 -11.00
CA ASP A 121 2.92 8.69 -10.95
C ASP A 121 4.24 7.97 -10.66
N TYR A 122 5.32 8.39 -11.29
CA TYR A 122 6.63 7.81 -11.02
C TYR A 122 7.01 7.91 -9.53
N TYR A 123 6.81 9.06 -8.93
CA TYR A 123 7.13 9.31 -7.51
C TYR A 123 6.17 8.58 -6.57
N ALA A 124 4.89 8.50 -6.93
CA ALA A 124 3.88 7.75 -6.19
C ALA A 124 4.19 6.25 -6.17
N ARG A 125 4.64 5.68 -7.31
CA ARG A 125 5.13 4.32 -7.41
C ARG A 125 6.34 4.08 -6.50
N CYS A 126 7.30 5.00 -6.49
CA CYS A 126 8.46 4.90 -5.59
C CYS A 126 8.06 4.89 -4.11
N LEU A 127 7.14 5.75 -3.68
CA LEU A 127 6.63 5.75 -2.30
C LEU A 127 5.89 4.46 -1.96
N GLY A 128 5.00 3.99 -2.84
CA GLY A 128 4.28 2.72 -2.66
C GLY A 128 5.26 1.55 -2.50
N ARG A 129 6.24 1.45 -3.38
CA ARG A 129 7.30 0.43 -3.31
C ARG A 129 8.09 0.53 -2.01
N ALA A 130 8.49 1.74 -1.59
CA ALA A 130 9.21 1.93 -0.35
C ALA A 130 8.43 1.38 0.84
N TYR A 131 7.16 1.75 0.99
CA TYR A 131 6.33 1.30 2.10
C TYR A 131 6.12 -0.23 2.10
N GLN A 132 5.98 -0.84 0.93
CA GLN A 132 5.85 -2.29 0.83
C GLN A 132 7.13 -3.01 1.23
N ILE A 133 8.29 -2.54 0.77
CA ILE A 133 9.59 -3.16 1.11
C ILE A 133 9.81 -3.15 2.61
N ILE A 134 9.54 -2.03 3.31
CA ILE A 134 9.75 -1.97 4.75
C ILE A 134 8.71 -2.79 5.53
N ASN A 135 7.49 -2.95 5.00
CA ASN A 135 6.51 -3.88 5.55
C ASN A 135 7.03 -5.32 5.47
N PHE A 136 7.57 -5.77 4.34
CA PHE A 136 8.19 -7.11 4.23
C PHE A 136 9.33 -7.32 5.23
N VAL A 137 10.13 -6.29 5.53
CA VAL A 137 11.19 -6.40 6.55
C VAL A 137 10.59 -6.51 7.94
N ARG A 138 9.57 -5.70 8.25
CA ARG A 138 8.87 -5.70 9.54
C ARG A 138 8.19 -7.04 9.80
N ASP A 139 7.51 -7.56 8.80
CA ASP A 139 6.62 -8.70 8.92
C ASP A 139 7.34 -10.03 8.56
N TYR A 140 8.65 -9.99 8.26
CA TYR A 140 9.44 -11.11 7.74
C TYR A 140 9.22 -12.42 8.50
N LYS A 141 9.24 -12.38 9.84
CA LYS A 141 9.07 -13.58 10.65
C LYS A 141 7.65 -14.13 10.55
N GLU A 142 6.65 -13.26 10.59
CA GLU A 142 5.24 -13.63 10.47
C GLU A 142 4.95 -14.22 9.08
N ASP A 143 5.50 -13.62 8.02
CA ASP A 143 5.35 -14.12 6.65
C ASP A 143 5.95 -15.51 6.50
N ILE A 144 7.17 -15.75 7.02
CA ILE A 144 7.80 -17.07 7.02
C ILE A 144 6.97 -18.10 7.80
N ASP A 145 6.43 -17.74 8.96
CA ASP A 145 5.59 -18.62 9.76
C ASP A 145 4.27 -18.97 9.02
N LYS A 146 3.76 -18.09 8.17
CA LYS A 146 2.63 -18.33 7.26
C LYS A 146 3.02 -19.06 5.96
N GLY A 147 4.28 -19.32 5.74
CA GLY A 147 4.80 -20.00 4.55
C GLY A 147 5.08 -19.10 3.36
N TYR A 148 5.17 -17.78 3.55
CA TYR A 148 5.56 -16.81 2.53
C TYR A 148 6.99 -16.33 2.73
N SER A 149 7.70 -16.12 1.63
CA SER A 149 9.06 -15.55 1.62
C SER A 149 9.17 -14.48 0.54
N TYR A 150 8.73 -13.26 0.87
CA TYR A 150 8.82 -12.11 -0.04
C TYR A 150 10.24 -11.59 -0.17
N ILE A 151 11.04 -11.69 0.89
CA ILE A 151 12.41 -11.21 0.96
C ILE A 151 13.35 -12.26 1.56
N GLY A 152 14.65 -12.13 1.27
CA GLY A 152 15.68 -12.96 1.91
C GLY A 152 16.10 -12.44 3.28
N PRO A 153 16.93 -13.21 4.01
CA PRO A 153 17.30 -12.91 5.40
C PRO A 153 18.27 -11.73 5.56
N ASN A 154 18.84 -11.20 4.49
CA ASN A 154 19.70 -10.01 4.56
C ASN A 154 18.88 -8.73 4.50
N HIS A 155 18.36 -8.31 5.63
CA HIS A 155 17.47 -7.16 5.76
C HIS A 155 18.13 -5.82 5.40
N ASP A 156 19.45 -5.67 5.56
CA ASP A 156 20.17 -4.44 5.22
C ASP A 156 20.02 -4.03 3.76
N ILE A 157 19.94 -4.99 2.85
CA ILE A 157 19.74 -4.74 1.42
C ILE A 157 18.36 -4.09 1.21
N TYR A 158 17.32 -4.62 1.85
CA TYR A 158 15.95 -4.14 1.71
C TYR A 158 15.72 -2.80 2.42
N ILE A 159 16.32 -2.60 3.59
CA ILE A 159 16.29 -1.31 4.30
C ILE A 159 16.97 -0.20 3.46
N ARG A 160 18.08 -0.52 2.78
CA ARG A 160 18.71 0.41 1.85
C ARG A 160 17.80 0.71 0.66
N LEU A 161 17.23 -0.33 0.04
CA LEU A 161 16.31 -0.17 -1.09
C LEU A 161 15.06 0.63 -0.72
N PHE A 162 14.52 0.43 0.49
CA PHE A 162 13.47 1.25 1.07
C PHE A 162 13.87 2.74 1.11
N LYS A 163 15.04 3.06 1.68
CA LYS A 163 15.52 4.44 1.82
C LYS A 163 15.73 5.11 0.47
N GLU A 164 16.29 4.41 -0.51
CA GLU A 164 16.48 4.90 -1.88
C GLU A 164 15.13 5.22 -2.56
N ASN A 165 14.15 4.33 -2.46
CA ASN A 165 12.81 4.55 -3.02
C ASN A 165 12.04 5.65 -2.28
N LEU A 166 12.19 5.76 -0.96
CA LEU A 166 11.59 6.81 -0.16
C LEU A 166 12.12 8.20 -0.57
N GLU A 167 13.44 8.33 -0.68
CA GLU A 167 14.11 9.57 -1.12
C GLU A 167 13.64 9.97 -2.52
N GLU A 168 13.61 9.03 -3.46
CA GLU A 168 13.15 9.28 -4.83
C GLU A 168 11.69 9.70 -4.85
N GLY A 169 10.82 8.96 -4.17
CA GLY A 169 9.39 9.24 -4.11
C GLY A 169 9.08 10.61 -3.49
N MET A 170 9.87 11.04 -2.50
CA MET A 170 9.69 12.34 -1.85
C MET A 170 10.02 13.54 -2.77
N LYS A 171 10.75 13.35 -3.86
CA LYS A 171 10.92 14.40 -4.86
C LYS A 171 9.58 14.81 -5.50
N GLY A 172 8.60 13.89 -5.48
CA GLY A 172 7.24 14.14 -5.97
C GLY A 172 6.32 14.89 -5.00
N ILE A 173 6.77 15.24 -3.79
CA ILE A 173 5.91 15.88 -2.78
C ILE A 173 5.26 17.18 -3.26
N TYR A 174 5.90 17.88 -4.19
CA TYR A 174 5.41 19.15 -4.73
C TYR A 174 4.20 19.01 -5.67
N TYR A 175 3.93 17.80 -6.18
CA TYR A 175 2.70 17.52 -6.94
C TYR A 175 1.46 17.41 -6.06
N ILE A 176 1.65 17.18 -4.74
CA ILE A 176 0.57 17.16 -3.76
C ILE A 176 0.24 18.60 -3.35
N PRO A 177 -1.03 19.03 -3.31
CA PRO A 177 -1.44 20.31 -2.74
C PRO A 177 -0.81 20.54 -1.36
N GLU A 178 -0.34 21.75 -1.09
CA GLU A 178 0.46 22.05 0.10
C GLU A 178 -0.23 21.64 1.41
N GLU A 179 -1.52 21.91 1.50
CA GLU A 179 -2.38 21.60 2.66
C GLU A 179 -2.55 20.09 2.90
N LEU A 180 -2.23 19.24 1.91
CA LEU A 180 -2.35 17.77 2.00
C LEU A 180 -1.02 17.06 2.23
N ARG A 181 0.12 17.78 2.26
CA ARG A 181 1.47 17.17 2.36
C ARG A 181 1.81 16.65 3.75
N ARG A 182 1.27 17.29 4.81
CA ARG A 182 1.65 16.98 6.20
C ARG A 182 1.48 15.49 6.56
N PRO A 183 0.38 14.80 6.23
CA PRO A 183 0.24 13.39 6.54
C PRO A 183 1.27 12.51 5.82
N ILE A 184 1.72 12.88 4.61
CA ILE A 184 2.79 12.15 3.91
C ILE A 184 4.12 12.27 4.65
N PHE A 185 4.47 13.45 5.14
CA PHE A 185 5.68 13.61 5.96
C PHE A 185 5.59 12.80 7.27
N ALA A 186 4.41 12.76 7.89
CA ALA A 186 4.19 11.98 9.10
C ALA A 186 4.33 10.47 8.82
N ALA A 187 3.76 9.96 7.71
CA ALA A 187 3.91 8.58 7.29
C ALA A 187 5.38 8.22 7.02
N ASN A 188 6.10 9.05 6.27
CA ASN A 188 7.51 8.82 6.00
C ASN A 188 8.36 8.76 7.27
N LYS A 189 8.09 9.66 8.22
CA LYS A 189 8.77 9.63 9.52
C LYS A 189 8.48 8.33 10.26
N ALA A 190 7.22 7.90 10.32
CA ALA A 190 6.84 6.65 10.98
C ALA A 190 7.52 5.42 10.35
N TYR A 191 7.58 5.33 9.02
CA TYR A 191 8.27 4.24 8.34
C TYR A 191 9.79 4.29 8.50
N MET A 192 10.39 5.47 8.57
CA MET A 192 11.82 5.61 8.91
C MET A 192 12.12 5.13 10.32
N GLU A 193 11.26 5.44 11.30
CA GLU A 193 11.39 4.95 12.67
C GLU A 193 11.30 3.41 12.74
N VAL A 194 10.42 2.79 11.93
CA VAL A 194 10.36 1.33 11.76
C VAL A 194 11.69 0.80 11.23
N ALA A 195 12.20 1.38 10.14
CA ALA A 195 13.46 0.95 9.52
C ALA A 195 14.67 1.07 10.46
N ASP A 196 14.71 2.12 11.27
CA ASP A 196 15.82 2.34 12.22
C ASP A 196 15.75 1.38 13.42
N LYS A 197 14.55 0.95 13.84
CA LYS A 197 14.39 -0.11 14.85
C LYS A 197 14.87 -1.45 14.31
N LEU A 198 14.39 -1.84 13.12
CA LEU A 198 14.73 -3.13 12.48
C LEU A 198 16.23 -3.28 12.14
N LYS A 199 16.96 -2.17 12.00
CA LYS A 199 18.41 -2.20 11.78
C LYS A 199 19.20 -2.54 13.04
N ASN A 200 18.62 -2.32 14.21
CA ASN A 200 19.28 -2.49 15.52
C ASN A 200 18.92 -3.84 16.19
N GLU A 201 18.05 -4.63 15.57
CA GLU A 201 17.70 -6.01 15.96
C GLU A 201 18.56 -7.04 15.22
#